data_de0a735301e36def20da84f534ae473c
#
_entry.id   de0a735301e36def20da84f534ae473c
#
_cell.length_a   1.000
_cell.length_b   1.000
_cell.length_c   1.000
_cell.angle_alpha   90.00
_cell.angle_beta   90.00
_cell.angle_gamma   90.00
#
_symmetry.space_group_name_H-M   'P 1'
#
loop_
_entity.id
_entity.type
_entity.pdbx_description
1 polymer ?
#
loop_
_entity_poly.entity_id
_entity_poly.type
_entity_poly.pdbx_seq_one_letter_code
_entity_poly.pdbx_strand_id
1 'polypeptide(L)'
;MIILGDSFEEVKKLESNSIDSLVTDPPYGMSNISHAAFMECMIQWCKDDNMYLPKAKGFMNKSWDGFVPPPGFWKEVLRVLKPGSYGLVFASSRTMDLMGLALRIAGFEIRDCITWLYGSGFPKSHDISKAIDKIKGCKRDIIGKVKKLDSYSNNINTLYGGGKNHNGIMTITAASSEEAKKYNGYGTALKPSYEPALLIRKPMKKSVAENVLHWGVGGLNIDGCRIATDEESYFKEWDRVQSSKQGIASTGLNQVELNDYRPMDGRFPSNTLFDNEAAKGLKENSRFFYTAKASKAERSAGLEGLNIHPTVKPIEIMRYLSRLITPPNGIILEPS
;
A
#
# COMPACT_ATOMS: atom_id res chain seq x y z
N MET A 1 -8.48 3.26 21.55
CA MET A 1 -9.78 2.62 21.86
C MET A 1 -10.07 1.63 20.72
N ILE A 2 -10.52 0.40 21.06
CA ILE A 2 -10.96 -0.58 20.05
C ILE A 2 -12.47 -0.69 20.19
N ILE A 3 -13.20 -0.60 19.08
CA ILE A 3 -14.64 -0.77 19.00
C ILE A 3 -14.91 -2.08 18.26
N LEU A 4 -15.62 -3.00 18.88
CA LEU A 4 -15.98 -4.29 18.29
C LEU A 4 -17.34 -4.18 17.60
N GLY A 5 -17.40 -4.43 16.30
CA GLY A 5 -18.63 -4.38 15.52
C GLY A 5 -18.38 -4.41 14.03
N ASP A 6 -19.44 -4.29 13.23
CA ASP A 6 -19.34 -4.02 11.82
C ASP A 6 -18.85 -2.59 11.60
N SER A 7 -17.75 -2.42 10.88
CA SER A 7 -17.09 -1.11 10.74
C SER A 7 -17.99 -0.04 10.12
N PHE A 8 -18.87 -0.41 9.19
CA PHE A 8 -19.80 0.53 8.60
C PHE A 8 -20.86 1.02 9.61
N GLU A 9 -21.39 0.11 10.44
CA GLU A 9 -22.36 0.47 11.47
C GLU A 9 -21.71 1.25 12.63
N GLU A 10 -20.46 0.92 12.97
CA GLU A 10 -19.75 1.65 14.04
C GLU A 10 -19.33 3.06 13.61
N VAL A 11 -18.87 3.25 12.36
CA VAL A 11 -18.52 4.60 11.85
C VAL A 11 -19.74 5.53 11.83
N LYS A 12 -20.95 5.03 11.57
CA LYS A 12 -22.20 5.83 11.61
C LYS A 12 -22.47 6.44 12.99
N LYS A 13 -22.03 5.79 14.06
CA LYS A 13 -22.23 6.26 15.45
C LYS A 13 -21.29 7.40 15.84
N LEU A 14 -20.19 7.59 15.10
CA LEU A 14 -19.23 8.66 15.37
C LEU A 14 -19.78 10.02 14.96
N GLU A 15 -19.42 11.05 15.70
CA GLU A 15 -19.82 12.43 15.41
C GLU A 15 -19.19 12.95 14.12
N SER A 16 -19.92 13.78 13.39
CA SER A 16 -19.40 14.44 12.18
C SER A 16 -18.25 15.38 12.54
N ASN A 17 -17.19 15.38 11.72
CA ASN A 17 -16.01 16.23 11.90
C ASN A 17 -15.29 16.03 13.26
N SER A 18 -15.28 14.81 13.78
CA SER A 18 -14.63 14.46 15.06
C SER A 18 -13.23 13.86 14.89
N ILE A 19 -12.89 13.36 13.71
CA ILE A 19 -11.68 12.60 13.41
C ILE A 19 -10.65 13.46 12.67
N ASP A 20 -9.39 13.39 13.10
CA ASP A 20 -8.30 14.21 12.54
C ASP A 20 -7.63 13.59 11.33
N SER A 21 -7.56 12.26 11.24
CA SER A 21 -6.95 11.56 10.11
C SER A 21 -7.48 10.14 9.96
N LEU A 22 -7.24 9.55 8.78
CA LEU A 22 -7.57 8.16 8.44
C LEU A 22 -6.31 7.41 8.04
N VAL A 23 -6.06 6.24 8.62
CA VAL A 23 -5.04 5.29 8.13
C VAL A 23 -5.67 3.91 8.13
N THR A 24 -5.85 3.31 6.96
CA THR A 24 -6.59 2.06 6.85
C THR A 24 -6.04 1.11 5.77
N ASP A 25 -6.14 -0.19 6.06
CA ASP A 25 -5.78 -1.31 5.19
C ASP A 25 -7.04 -2.12 4.82
N PRO A 26 -7.97 -1.54 4.02
CA PRO A 26 -9.28 -2.11 3.78
C PRO A 26 -9.22 -3.33 2.86
N PRO A 27 -10.32 -4.08 2.69
CA PRO A 27 -10.40 -5.14 1.69
C PRO A 27 -9.99 -4.67 0.29
N TYR A 28 -9.11 -5.44 -0.38
CA TYR A 28 -8.55 -5.04 -1.69
C TYR A 28 -9.41 -5.49 -2.88
N GLY A 29 -10.42 -6.31 -2.67
CA GLY A 29 -11.28 -6.80 -3.74
C GLY A 29 -10.55 -7.67 -4.76
N MET A 30 -9.69 -8.57 -4.31
CA MET A 30 -8.83 -9.43 -5.15
C MET A 30 -9.59 -10.59 -5.79
N SER A 31 -10.90 -10.49 -5.96
CA SER A 31 -11.73 -11.51 -6.60
C SER A 31 -11.72 -11.40 -8.13
N ASN A 32 -12.09 -12.50 -8.78
CA ASN A 32 -12.39 -12.49 -10.21
C ASN A 32 -13.89 -12.28 -10.38
N ILE A 33 -14.29 -11.09 -10.79
CA ILE A 33 -15.68 -10.79 -11.18
C ILE A 33 -15.79 -10.75 -12.70
N SER A 34 -16.97 -11.08 -13.22
CA SER A 34 -17.22 -10.96 -14.66
C SER A 34 -17.30 -9.49 -15.07
N HIS A 35 -17.03 -9.21 -16.35
CA HIS A 35 -17.19 -7.85 -16.88
C HIS A 35 -18.64 -7.32 -16.68
N ALA A 36 -19.65 -8.17 -16.84
CA ALA A 36 -21.04 -7.79 -16.62
C ALA A 36 -21.31 -7.37 -15.16
N ALA A 37 -20.80 -8.13 -14.18
CA ALA A 37 -20.92 -7.80 -12.76
C ALA A 37 -20.17 -6.51 -12.40
N PHE A 38 -19.00 -6.29 -13.01
CA PHE A 38 -18.26 -5.05 -12.88
C PHE A 38 -19.05 -3.86 -13.42
N MET A 39 -19.57 -3.95 -14.65
CA MET A 39 -20.37 -2.88 -15.27
C MET A 39 -21.63 -2.56 -14.47
N GLU A 40 -22.33 -3.60 -13.99
CA GLU A 40 -23.49 -3.40 -13.11
C GLU A 40 -23.10 -2.62 -11.85
N CYS A 41 -22.00 -2.98 -11.19
CA CYS A 41 -21.50 -2.26 -10.01
C CYS A 41 -21.24 -0.78 -10.32
N MET A 42 -20.59 -0.47 -11.43
CA MET A 42 -20.31 0.91 -11.84
C MET A 42 -21.59 1.69 -12.12
N ILE A 43 -22.57 1.06 -12.78
CA ILE A 43 -23.87 1.68 -13.06
C ILE A 43 -24.61 1.99 -11.74
N GLN A 44 -24.63 1.05 -10.80
CA GLN A 44 -25.31 1.24 -9.51
C GLN A 44 -24.63 2.36 -8.70
N TRP A 45 -23.30 2.39 -8.64
CA TRP A 45 -22.57 3.46 -7.97
C TRP A 45 -22.84 4.86 -8.54
N CYS A 46 -23.07 4.94 -9.87
CA CYS A 46 -23.44 6.18 -10.55
C CYS A 46 -24.92 6.56 -10.39
N LYS A 47 -25.79 5.60 -10.07
CA LYS A 47 -27.25 5.78 -9.89
C LYS A 47 -27.68 5.89 -8.43
N ASP A 48 -26.80 6.27 -7.54
CA ASP A 48 -27.07 6.45 -6.09
C ASP A 48 -27.18 5.18 -5.24
N ASP A 49 -27.09 3.95 -5.76
CA ASP A 49 -26.87 2.77 -4.92
C ASP A 49 -25.39 2.64 -4.53
N ASN A 50 -24.95 3.59 -3.72
CA ASN A 50 -23.57 3.69 -3.28
C ASN A 50 -23.12 2.54 -2.37
N MET A 51 -24.03 1.62 -1.99
CA MET A 51 -23.73 0.44 -1.18
C MET A 51 -23.70 -0.85 -1.99
N TYR A 52 -24.04 -0.79 -3.28
CA TYR A 52 -24.03 -1.98 -4.14
C TYR A 52 -22.62 -2.61 -4.19
N LEU A 53 -22.58 -3.92 -4.01
CA LEU A 53 -21.38 -4.74 -4.18
C LEU A 53 -21.70 -5.95 -5.07
N PRO A 54 -20.83 -6.31 -6.03
CA PRO A 54 -21.03 -7.51 -6.82
C PRO A 54 -20.88 -8.76 -5.93
N LYS A 55 -21.69 -9.79 -6.19
CA LYS A 55 -21.57 -11.07 -5.49
C LYS A 55 -20.27 -11.75 -5.93
N ALA A 56 -19.26 -11.70 -5.08
CA ALA A 56 -17.95 -12.27 -5.34
C ALA A 56 -17.37 -12.88 -4.05
N LYS A 57 -16.48 -13.86 -4.23
CA LYS A 57 -15.72 -14.44 -3.13
C LYS A 57 -14.28 -13.92 -3.23
N GLY A 58 -13.82 -13.27 -2.20
CA GLY A 58 -12.49 -12.70 -2.12
C GLY A 58 -11.40 -13.71 -1.76
N PHE A 59 -10.30 -13.19 -1.29
CA PHE A 59 -9.17 -13.96 -0.81
C PHE A 59 -9.58 -14.94 0.29
N MET A 60 -9.08 -16.16 0.24
CA MET A 60 -9.44 -17.25 1.15
C MET A 60 -10.96 -17.57 1.21
N ASN A 61 -11.69 -17.31 0.13
CA ASN A 61 -13.14 -17.57 0.03
C ASN A 61 -13.99 -16.73 1.01
N LYS A 62 -13.46 -15.60 1.48
CA LYS A 62 -14.15 -14.67 2.39
C LYS A 62 -15.01 -13.69 1.59
N SER A 63 -16.26 -13.51 2.01
CA SER A 63 -17.21 -12.62 1.32
C SER A 63 -16.85 -11.13 1.49
N TRP A 64 -16.30 -10.74 2.63
CA TRP A 64 -15.94 -9.35 2.93
C TRP A 64 -14.78 -8.82 2.08
N ASP A 65 -13.90 -9.68 1.54
CA ASP A 65 -12.81 -9.30 0.62
C ASP A 65 -13.19 -9.54 -0.85
N GLY A 66 -14.48 -9.66 -1.15
CA GLY A 66 -14.97 -9.89 -2.51
C GLY A 66 -14.78 -8.70 -3.45
N PHE A 67 -14.85 -7.48 -2.94
CA PHE A 67 -14.68 -6.25 -3.70
C PHE A 67 -14.11 -5.13 -2.81
N VAL A 68 -13.70 -4.00 -3.41
CA VAL A 68 -13.29 -2.81 -2.64
C VAL A 68 -14.50 -2.24 -1.89
N PRO A 69 -14.31 -1.57 -0.73
CA PRO A 69 -15.42 -0.95 -0.01
C PRO A 69 -16.18 0.04 -0.89
N PRO A 70 -17.52 0.05 -0.84
CA PRO A 70 -18.35 0.85 -1.72
C PRO A 70 -18.31 2.35 -1.36
N PRO A 71 -18.69 3.25 -2.28
CA PRO A 71 -18.70 4.69 -2.02
C PRO A 71 -19.52 5.09 -0.80
N GLY A 72 -20.60 4.37 -0.47
CA GLY A 72 -21.41 4.66 0.70
C GLY A 72 -20.67 4.49 2.03
N PHE A 73 -19.80 3.49 2.13
CA PHE A 73 -18.89 3.34 3.27
C PHE A 73 -17.96 4.57 3.39
N TRP A 74 -17.34 4.96 2.29
CA TRP A 74 -16.42 6.09 2.26
C TRP A 74 -17.13 7.44 2.50
N LYS A 75 -18.42 7.59 2.17
CA LYS A 75 -19.21 8.78 2.52
C LYS A 75 -19.36 8.93 4.03
N GLU A 76 -19.56 7.84 4.76
CA GLU A 76 -19.59 7.89 6.24
C GLU A 76 -18.22 8.21 6.83
N VAL A 77 -17.16 7.63 6.28
CA VAL A 77 -15.79 8.00 6.67
C VAL A 77 -15.51 9.48 6.37
N LEU A 78 -15.94 9.98 5.20
CA LEU A 78 -15.82 11.40 4.86
C LEU A 78 -16.59 12.29 5.86
N ARG A 79 -17.79 11.89 6.28
CA ARG A 79 -18.61 12.62 7.25
C ARG A 79 -17.89 12.86 8.57
N VAL A 80 -17.29 11.80 9.13
CA VAL A 80 -16.64 11.86 10.45
C VAL A 80 -15.29 12.57 10.45
N LEU A 81 -14.59 12.62 9.33
CA LEU A 81 -13.34 13.36 9.20
C LEU A 81 -13.60 14.87 9.26
N LYS A 82 -12.70 15.63 9.89
CA LYS A 82 -12.70 17.10 9.85
C LYS A 82 -12.41 17.61 8.42
N PRO A 83 -12.95 18.76 7.98
CA PRO A 83 -12.56 19.37 6.71
C PRO A 83 -11.05 19.54 6.60
N GLY A 84 -10.46 19.18 5.47
CA GLY A 84 -9.01 19.24 5.26
C GLY A 84 -8.21 18.05 5.83
N SER A 85 -8.83 17.14 6.60
CA SER A 85 -8.16 15.94 7.11
C SER A 85 -7.62 15.10 5.98
N TYR A 86 -6.39 14.60 6.15
CA TYR A 86 -5.79 13.62 5.26
C TYR A 86 -6.15 12.20 5.67
N GLY A 87 -6.13 11.31 4.67
CA GLY A 87 -6.23 9.87 4.87
C GLY A 87 -5.24 9.11 4.00
N LEU A 88 -4.87 7.93 4.47
CA LEU A 88 -4.07 6.94 3.76
C LEU A 88 -4.86 5.65 3.65
N VAL A 89 -5.18 5.27 2.42
CA VAL A 89 -5.96 4.08 2.11
C VAL A 89 -5.10 3.14 1.28
N PHE A 90 -4.69 2.03 1.90
CA PHE A 90 -3.94 0.99 1.19
C PHE A 90 -4.82 0.30 0.14
N ALA A 91 -4.19 -0.18 -0.91
CA ALA A 91 -4.87 -0.87 -1.99
C ALA A 91 -3.94 -1.89 -2.67
N SER A 92 -4.51 -2.77 -3.48
CA SER A 92 -3.71 -3.60 -4.39
C SER A 92 -3.38 -2.83 -5.67
N SER A 93 -2.21 -3.10 -6.24
CA SER A 93 -1.84 -2.60 -7.59
C SER A 93 -2.84 -2.98 -8.70
N ARG A 94 -3.69 -3.99 -8.48
CA ARG A 94 -4.70 -4.46 -9.43
C ARG A 94 -6.06 -3.77 -9.31
N THR A 95 -6.34 -3.14 -8.17
CA THR A 95 -7.67 -2.61 -7.81
C THR A 95 -7.61 -1.21 -7.21
N MET A 96 -6.43 -0.57 -7.23
CA MET A 96 -6.27 0.80 -6.72
C MET A 96 -7.08 1.83 -7.51
N ASP A 97 -7.33 1.58 -8.79
CA ASP A 97 -8.19 2.38 -9.65
C ASP A 97 -9.64 2.36 -9.16
N LEU A 98 -10.17 1.18 -8.81
CA LEU A 98 -11.51 1.01 -8.25
C LEU A 98 -11.63 1.64 -6.85
N MET A 99 -10.61 1.44 -6.01
CA MET A 99 -10.54 2.08 -4.70
C MET A 99 -10.55 3.61 -4.85
N GLY A 100 -9.73 4.14 -5.75
CA GLY A 100 -9.68 5.58 -6.05
C GLY A 100 -11.00 6.10 -6.61
N LEU A 101 -11.70 5.32 -7.44
CA LEU A 101 -13.02 5.68 -7.95
C LEU A 101 -14.06 5.73 -6.84
N ALA A 102 -14.12 4.72 -5.96
CA ALA A 102 -15.03 4.70 -4.81
C ALA A 102 -14.82 5.91 -3.89
N LEU A 103 -13.57 6.25 -3.60
CA LEU A 103 -13.19 7.42 -2.80
C LEU A 103 -13.61 8.74 -3.47
N ARG A 104 -13.42 8.88 -4.80
CA ARG A 104 -13.86 10.08 -5.54
C ARG A 104 -15.38 10.21 -5.57
N ILE A 105 -16.13 9.14 -5.78
CA ILE A 105 -17.59 9.15 -5.74
C ILE A 105 -18.09 9.52 -4.33
N ALA A 106 -17.39 9.11 -3.28
CA ALA A 106 -17.66 9.51 -1.92
C ALA A 106 -17.40 11.00 -1.62
N GLY A 107 -16.59 11.67 -2.46
CA GLY A 107 -16.29 13.09 -2.33
C GLY A 107 -14.86 13.42 -1.86
N PHE A 108 -13.96 12.45 -1.78
CA PHE A 108 -12.56 12.70 -1.44
C PHE A 108 -11.76 13.28 -2.61
N GLU A 109 -10.79 14.13 -2.29
CA GLU A 109 -9.71 14.49 -3.20
C GLU A 109 -8.59 13.44 -3.12
N ILE A 110 -8.15 12.90 -4.25
CA ILE A 110 -6.91 12.12 -4.31
C ILE A 110 -5.76 13.11 -4.49
N ARG A 111 -4.85 13.16 -3.52
CA ARG A 111 -3.74 14.13 -3.47
C ARG A 111 -2.44 13.56 -4.01
N ASP A 112 -2.17 12.27 -3.72
CA ASP A 112 -0.96 11.56 -4.14
C ASP A 112 -1.18 10.05 -4.01
N CYS A 113 -0.19 9.27 -4.40
CA CYS A 113 -0.09 7.85 -4.14
C CYS A 113 1.27 7.56 -3.52
N ILE A 114 1.28 7.12 -2.27
CA ILE A 114 2.49 6.66 -1.61
C ILE A 114 2.71 5.20 -2.00
N THR A 115 3.91 4.87 -2.48
CA THR A 115 4.26 3.52 -2.90
C THR A 115 5.20 2.88 -1.89
N TRP A 116 4.79 1.76 -1.28
CA TRP A 116 5.68 0.96 -0.47
C TRP A 116 6.25 -0.20 -1.28
N LEU A 117 7.56 -0.14 -1.57
CA LEU A 117 8.31 -1.15 -2.32
C LEU A 117 8.92 -2.19 -1.37
N TYR A 118 8.79 -3.47 -1.72
CA TYR A 118 9.34 -4.58 -0.95
C TYR A 118 10.00 -5.64 -1.81
N GLY A 119 11.12 -6.18 -1.33
CA GLY A 119 11.90 -7.20 -2.03
C GLY A 119 11.33 -8.62 -1.90
N SER A 120 10.56 -8.88 -0.85
CA SER A 120 10.13 -10.24 -0.44
C SER A 120 8.87 -10.78 -1.13
N GLY A 121 8.31 -10.07 -2.10
CA GLY A 121 7.10 -10.49 -2.83
C GLY A 121 7.24 -11.87 -3.48
N PHE A 122 6.16 -12.65 -3.48
CA PHE A 122 6.12 -13.98 -4.08
C PHE A 122 5.19 -14.01 -5.31
N PRO A 123 5.66 -14.50 -6.48
CA PRO A 123 4.83 -14.55 -7.69
C PRO A 123 3.72 -15.59 -7.55
N LYS A 124 2.47 -15.17 -7.75
CA LYS A 124 1.29 -16.05 -7.86
C LYS A 124 1.10 -16.50 -9.31
N SER A 125 2.17 -16.91 -9.96
CA SER A 125 2.21 -17.25 -11.37
C SER A 125 1.99 -18.75 -11.59
N HIS A 126 1.09 -19.10 -12.49
CA HIS A 126 0.93 -20.48 -12.98
C HIS A 126 1.93 -20.75 -14.09
N ASP A 127 2.55 -21.92 -14.07
CA ASP A 127 3.46 -22.41 -15.11
C ASP A 127 2.64 -22.89 -16.31
N ILE A 128 2.73 -22.17 -17.43
CA ILE A 128 1.96 -22.45 -18.65
C ILE A 128 2.37 -23.78 -19.26
N SER A 129 3.66 -24.10 -19.28
CA SER A 129 4.16 -25.38 -19.81
C SER A 129 3.58 -26.58 -19.06
N LYS A 130 3.54 -26.51 -17.71
CA LYS A 130 2.90 -27.57 -16.91
C LYS A 130 1.40 -27.66 -17.15
N ALA A 131 0.73 -26.52 -17.32
CA ALA A 131 -0.70 -26.49 -17.59
C ALA A 131 -1.03 -27.13 -18.95
N ILE A 132 -0.24 -26.87 -20.00
CA ILE A 132 -0.40 -27.46 -21.33
C ILE A 132 -0.24 -29.00 -21.27
N ASP A 133 0.85 -29.49 -20.67
CA ASP A 133 1.05 -30.94 -20.55
C ASP A 133 -0.07 -31.62 -19.77
N LYS A 134 -0.58 -30.96 -18.71
CA LYS A 134 -1.72 -31.45 -17.95
C LYS A 134 -3.00 -31.57 -18.81
N ILE A 135 -3.29 -30.55 -19.62
CA ILE A 135 -4.45 -30.58 -20.54
C ILE A 135 -4.31 -31.67 -21.58
N LYS A 136 -3.10 -31.88 -22.10
CA LYS A 136 -2.80 -32.90 -23.09
C LYS A 136 -2.67 -34.32 -22.50
N GLY A 137 -2.73 -34.48 -21.18
CA GLY A 137 -2.52 -35.75 -20.51
C GLY A 137 -1.09 -36.29 -20.62
N CYS A 138 -0.11 -35.44 -20.99
CA CYS A 138 1.29 -35.85 -21.14
C CYS A 138 1.98 -35.95 -19.77
N LYS A 139 2.69 -37.06 -19.57
CA LYS A 139 3.53 -37.31 -18.40
C LYS A 139 4.85 -36.57 -18.56
N ARG A 140 5.24 -35.78 -17.55
CA ARG A 140 6.50 -35.06 -17.53
C ARG A 140 7.60 -35.86 -16.83
N ASP A 141 8.78 -35.91 -17.40
CA ASP A 141 9.94 -36.55 -16.78
C ASP A 141 10.51 -35.69 -15.66
N ILE A 142 10.92 -36.33 -14.58
CA ILE A 142 11.57 -35.72 -13.45
C ILE A 142 13.05 -35.50 -13.81
N ILE A 143 13.49 -34.23 -13.90
CA ILE A 143 14.87 -33.90 -14.24
C ILE A 143 15.67 -33.38 -13.03
N GLY A 144 15.01 -33.15 -11.90
CA GLY A 144 15.69 -32.72 -10.68
C GLY A 144 14.77 -32.58 -9.48
N LYS A 145 15.39 -32.39 -8.33
CA LYS A 145 14.71 -32.09 -7.06
C LYS A 145 15.44 -30.96 -6.35
N VAL A 146 14.70 -30.01 -5.84
CA VAL A 146 15.23 -28.85 -5.06
C VAL A 146 14.61 -28.86 -3.68
N LYS A 147 15.43 -28.73 -2.64
CA LYS A 147 14.97 -28.54 -1.28
C LYS A 147 14.41 -27.12 -1.14
N LYS A 148 13.16 -26.97 -0.72
CA LYS A 148 12.60 -25.65 -0.39
C LYS A 148 13.36 -25.07 0.80
N LEU A 149 13.77 -23.80 0.70
CA LEU A 149 14.32 -23.09 1.85
C LEU A 149 13.21 -22.89 2.89
N ASP A 150 13.47 -23.27 4.14
CA ASP A 150 12.52 -23.43 5.24
C ASP A 150 11.76 -22.15 5.68
N SER A 151 12.08 -20.99 5.15
CA SER A 151 11.47 -19.74 5.60
C SER A 151 10.03 -19.49 5.12
N TYR A 152 9.48 -20.31 4.21
CA TYR A 152 8.16 -20.09 3.59
C TYR A 152 7.28 -21.35 3.51
N SER A 153 7.63 -22.46 4.15
CA SER A 153 7.11 -23.78 3.76
C SER A 153 5.70 -24.10 4.24
N ASN A 154 5.19 -23.53 5.32
CA ASN A 154 3.98 -24.07 5.96
C ASN A 154 2.64 -23.55 5.42
N ASN A 155 2.60 -22.38 4.77
CA ASN A 155 1.33 -21.79 4.30
C ASN A 155 1.15 -21.77 2.77
N ILE A 156 2.18 -22.11 1.99
CA ILE A 156 2.12 -22.00 0.53
C ILE A 156 1.44 -23.23 -0.12
N ASN A 157 1.45 -24.38 0.52
CA ASN A 157 0.90 -25.61 -0.06
C ASN A 157 -0.64 -25.61 -0.23
N THR A 158 -1.35 -24.78 0.55
CA THR A 158 -2.82 -24.68 0.47
C THR A 158 -3.31 -23.66 -0.54
N LEU A 159 -2.50 -22.63 -0.85
CA LEU A 159 -2.90 -21.52 -1.72
C LEU A 159 -2.63 -21.75 -3.22
N TYR A 160 -1.74 -22.67 -3.59
CA TYR A 160 -1.25 -22.80 -4.97
C TYR A 160 -1.43 -24.16 -5.62
N GLY A 161 -2.29 -25.04 -5.09
CA GLY A 161 -2.57 -26.34 -5.69
C GLY A 161 -1.34 -27.25 -5.88
N GLY A 162 -0.24 -26.94 -5.21
CA GLY A 162 0.96 -27.77 -5.18
C GLY A 162 0.66 -29.04 -4.40
N GLY A 163 0.77 -30.19 -5.06
CA GLY A 163 0.49 -31.50 -4.47
C GLY A 163 1.16 -31.66 -3.11
N LYS A 164 0.47 -32.37 -2.22
CA LYS A 164 0.88 -32.76 -0.86
C LYS A 164 2.23 -33.49 -0.83
N ASN A 165 3.35 -32.80 -1.02
CA ASN A 165 4.66 -33.36 -0.73
C ASN A 165 5.13 -32.84 0.63
N HIS A 166 4.90 -33.65 1.64
CA HIS A 166 5.16 -33.34 3.07
C HIS A 166 6.64 -33.15 3.44
N ASN A 167 7.60 -33.27 2.49
CA ASN A 167 9.02 -33.32 2.81
C ASN A 167 9.83 -32.08 2.35
N GLY A 168 9.19 -30.95 2.04
CA GLY A 168 9.92 -29.73 1.64
C GLY A 168 10.75 -29.83 0.35
N ILE A 169 10.56 -30.90 -0.45
CA ILE A 169 11.28 -31.14 -1.71
C ILE A 169 10.35 -30.76 -2.88
N MET A 170 10.79 -29.87 -3.73
CA MET A 170 10.11 -29.52 -4.98
C MET A 170 10.73 -30.27 -6.14
N THR A 171 9.90 -30.94 -6.93
CA THR A 171 10.32 -31.69 -8.11
C THR A 171 10.37 -30.80 -9.33
N ILE A 172 11.50 -30.79 -10.05
CA ILE A 172 11.66 -30.13 -11.34
C ILE A 172 11.35 -31.14 -12.43
N THR A 173 10.49 -30.75 -13.38
CA THR A 173 10.09 -31.64 -14.49
C THR A 173 10.36 -31.00 -15.84
N ALA A 174 10.73 -31.79 -16.84
CA ALA A 174 10.88 -31.33 -18.21
C ALA A 174 9.53 -31.19 -18.92
N ALA A 175 9.42 -30.27 -19.86
CA ALA A 175 8.28 -30.17 -20.76
C ALA A 175 8.23 -31.38 -21.69
N SER A 176 7.04 -31.99 -21.83
CA SER A 176 6.85 -33.23 -22.58
C SER A 176 6.37 -32.97 -24.01
N SER A 177 5.23 -32.25 -24.16
CA SER A 177 4.68 -31.96 -25.49
C SER A 177 5.44 -30.83 -26.19
N GLU A 178 5.39 -30.76 -27.51
CA GLU A 178 6.05 -29.68 -28.28
C GLU A 178 5.52 -28.29 -27.91
N GLU A 179 4.22 -28.19 -27.68
CA GLU A 179 3.62 -26.94 -27.24
C GLU A 179 4.08 -26.56 -25.83
N ALA A 180 4.20 -27.54 -24.91
CA ALA A 180 4.71 -27.26 -23.58
C ALA A 180 6.19 -26.84 -23.62
N LYS A 181 7.00 -27.41 -24.54
CA LYS A 181 8.39 -26.97 -24.77
C LYS A 181 8.45 -25.54 -25.27
N LYS A 182 7.60 -25.17 -26.25
CA LYS A 182 7.51 -23.81 -26.81
C LYS A 182 7.20 -22.77 -25.74
N TYR A 183 6.35 -23.07 -24.75
CA TYR A 183 5.96 -22.18 -23.68
C TYR A 183 6.68 -22.46 -22.36
N ASN A 184 7.82 -23.11 -22.40
CA ASN A 184 8.63 -23.35 -21.21
C ASN A 184 9.18 -22.02 -20.68
N GLY A 185 9.03 -21.78 -19.37
CA GLY A 185 9.39 -20.51 -18.72
C GLY A 185 8.33 -19.40 -18.79
N TYR A 186 7.19 -19.64 -19.46
CA TYR A 186 6.07 -18.70 -19.46
C TYR A 186 5.19 -18.87 -18.23
N GLY A 187 4.74 -17.74 -17.68
CA GLY A 187 3.86 -17.67 -16.51
C GLY A 187 2.69 -16.73 -16.73
N THR A 188 1.80 -16.65 -15.72
CA THR A 188 0.56 -15.85 -15.78
C THR A 188 0.62 -14.55 -14.97
N ALA A 189 1.66 -14.33 -14.17
CA ALA A 189 1.74 -13.17 -13.29
C ALA A 189 3.17 -12.78 -12.99
N LEU A 190 3.37 -11.49 -12.74
CA LEU A 190 4.62 -10.94 -12.22
C LEU A 190 4.72 -11.16 -10.70
N LYS A 191 5.94 -11.04 -10.17
CA LYS A 191 6.20 -10.95 -8.73
C LYS A 191 5.68 -9.60 -8.24
N PRO A 192 4.75 -9.56 -7.26
CA PRO A 192 4.36 -8.30 -6.64
C PRO A 192 5.56 -7.74 -5.86
N SER A 193 5.82 -6.45 -5.99
CA SER A 193 6.94 -5.76 -5.34
C SER A 193 6.59 -4.38 -4.79
N TYR A 194 5.31 -4.00 -4.83
CA TYR A 194 4.84 -2.77 -4.19
C TYR A 194 3.38 -2.87 -3.76
N GLU A 195 3.03 -2.06 -2.77
CA GLU A 195 1.66 -1.76 -2.38
C GLU A 195 1.44 -0.25 -2.43
N PRO A 196 0.41 0.23 -3.13
CA PRO A 196 0.04 1.64 -3.14
C PRO A 196 -0.80 1.99 -1.91
N ALA A 197 -0.59 3.18 -1.36
CA ALA A 197 -1.46 3.83 -0.38
C ALA A 197 -1.92 5.16 -0.97
N LEU A 198 -3.21 5.29 -1.26
CA LEU A 198 -3.78 6.53 -1.78
C LEU A 198 -3.78 7.59 -0.69
N LEU A 199 -3.10 8.69 -0.90
CA LEU A 199 -3.16 9.87 -0.05
C LEU A 199 -4.37 10.70 -0.44
N ILE A 200 -5.39 10.67 0.40
CA ILE A 200 -6.67 11.34 0.20
C ILE A 200 -6.83 12.53 1.14
N ARG A 201 -7.75 13.43 0.81
CA ARG A 201 -8.10 14.56 1.68
C ARG A 201 -9.60 14.83 1.60
N LYS A 202 -10.23 15.11 2.76
CA LYS A 202 -11.57 15.70 2.78
C LYS A 202 -11.49 17.12 2.24
N PRO A 203 -12.35 17.52 1.27
CA PRO A 203 -12.37 18.87 0.74
C PRO A 203 -12.51 19.94 1.83
N MET A 204 -11.91 21.09 1.61
CA MET A 204 -12.00 22.27 2.47
C MET A 204 -12.36 23.50 1.65
N LYS A 205 -13.05 24.47 2.28
CA LYS A 205 -13.52 25.68 1.61
C LYS A 205 -12.50 26.82 1.61
N LYS A 206 -11.55 26.80 2.55
CA LYS A 206 -10.58 27.88 2.79
C LYS A 206 -9.16 27.43 2.43
N SER A 207 -8.19 28.33 2.58
CA SER A 207 -6.78 28.00 2.46
C SER A 207 -6.36 26.96 3.50
N VAL A 208 -5.26 26.24 3.26
CA VAL A 208 -4.74 25.26 4.23
C VAL A 208 -4.44 25.92 5.57
N ALA A 209 -3.86 27.13 5.57
CA ALA A 209 -3.52 27.85 6.79
C ALA A 209 -4.77 28.20 7.62
N GLU A 210 -5.81 28.73 6.99
CA GLU A 210 -7.09 29.02 7.66
C GLU A 210 -7.77 27.75 8.17
N ASN A 211 -7.66 26.64 7.43
CA ASN A 211 -8.20 25.35 7.82
C ASN A 211 -7.49 24.80 9.06
N VAL A 212 -6.15 24.88 9.09
CA VAL A 212 -5.35 24.48 10.27
C VAL A 212 -5.70 25.32 11.49
N LEU A 213 -5.86 26.63 11.33
CA LEU A 213 -6.25 27.49 12.45
C LEU A 213 -7.65 27.17 13.00
N HIS A 214 -8.57 26.73 12.16
CA HIS A 214 -9.94 26.43 12.56
C HIS A 214 -10.17 24.99 13.03
N TRP A 215 -9.61 24.03 12.30
CA TRP A 215 -9.85 22.59 12.51
C TRP A 215 -8.66 21.84 13.10
N GLY A 216 -7.47 22.44 13.12
CA GLY A 216 -6.24 21.78 13.57
C GLY A 216 -5.65 20.78 12.57
N VAL A 217 -6.22 20.64 11.36
CA VAL A 217 -5.85 19.65 10.35
C VAL A 217 -5.69 20.30 8.97
N GLY A 218 -5.01 19.60 8.04
CA GLY A 218 -4.84 20.04 6.64
C GLY A 218 -3.39 20.23 6.22
N GLY A 219 -2.43 20.22 7.14
CA GLY A 219 -1.00 20.18 6.87
C GLY A 219 -0.44 18.76 6.91
N LEU A 220 0.67 18.52 6.21
CA LEU A 220 1.50 17.32 6.37
C LEU A 220 2.67 17.65 7.29
N ASN A 221 2.99 16.74 8.22
CA ASN A 221 4.11 16.89 9.15
C ASN A 221 5.44 16.54 8.46
N ILE A 222 5.88 17.42 7.58
CA ILE A 222 7.08 17.23 6.77
C ILE A 222 8.32 17.08 7.66
N ASP A 223 8.52 17.98 8.61
CA ASP A 223 9.71 18.00 9.45
C ASP A 223 9.80 16.80 10.40
N GLY A 224 8.67 16.35 10.94
CA GLY A 224 8.60 15.13 11.73
C GLY A 224 8.82 13.83 10.93
N CYS A 225 8.81 13.91 9.60
CA CYS A 225 8.98 12.78 8.67
C CYS A 225 10.21 12.90 7.78
N ARG A 226 11.12 13.85 8.06
CA ARG A 226 12.39 13.97 7.32
C ARG A 226 13.20 12.69 7.42
N ILE A 227 13.88 12.39 6.34
CA ILE A 227 14.75 11.22 6.26
C ILE A 227 16.12 11.65 6.75
N ALA A 228 16.58 11.04 7.84
CA ALA A 228 17.90 11.32 8.41
C ALA A 228 18.99 11.23 7.32
N THR A 229 19.87 12.18 7.29
CA THR A 229 21.01 12.21 6.36
C THR A 229 22.28 12.43 7.13
N ASP A 230 23.37 11.97 6.53
CA ASP A 230 24.72 12.27 6.96
C ASP A 230 24.99 13.77 6.76
N GLU A 231 25.20 14.51 7.85
CA GLU A 231 25.27 15.98 7.84
C GLU A 231 26.27 16.54 6.82
N GLU A 232 27.45 15.93 6.71
CA GLU A 232 28.50 16.42 5.82
C GLU A 232 28.12 16.40 4.32
N SER A 233 27.45 15.36 3.87
CA SER A 233 27.08 15.24 2.45
C SER A 233 25.94 16.19 2.07
N TYR A 234 24.99 16.42 2.98
CA TYR A 234 23.84 17.28 2.76
C TYR A 234 24.23 18.77 2.74
N PHE A 235 25.10 19.20 3.66
CA PHE A 235 25.58 20.58 3.70
C PHE A 235 26.48 20.92 2.50
N LYS A 236 27.33 19.98 2.05
CA LYS A 236 28.13 20.19 0.83
C LYS A 236 27.26 20.34 -0.43
N GLU A 237 26.14 19.64 -0.51
CA GLU A 237 25.19 19.78 -1.62
C GLU A 237 24.39 21.08 -1.52
N TRP A 238 24.01 21.50 -0.31
CA TRP A 238 23.37 22.79 -0.05
C TRP A 238 24.28 23.96 -0.42
N ASP A 239 25.53 23.93 0.03
CA ASP A 239 26.54 24.97 -0.29
C ASP A 239 26.78 25.07 -1.80
N ARG A 240 26.76 23.94 -2.52
CA ARG A 240 26.87 23.91 -3.98
C ARG A 240 25.66 24.53 -4.66
N VAL A 241 24.45 24.30 -4.14
CA VAL A 241 23.21 24.89 -4.67
C VAL A 241 23.14 26.37 -4.38
N GLN A 242 23.59 26.82 -3.21
CA GLN A 242 23.69 28.25 -2.87
C GLN A 242 24.71 28.96 -3.76
N SER A 243 25.89 28.39 -3.96
CA SER A 243 26.90 28.95 -4.86
C SER A 243 26.47 29.02 -6.32
N SER A 244 25.63 28.07 -6.78
CA SER A 244 25.05 28.10 -8.13
C SER A 244 23.95 29.14 -8.31
N LYS A 245 23.25 29.54 -7.22
CA LYS A 245 22.21 30.58 -7.24
C LYS A 245 22.78 31.99 -7.29
N GLN A 246 24.06 32.22 -6.99
CA GLN A 246 24.71 33.51 -7.21
C GLN A 246 24.73 33.93 -8.70
N GLY A 247 24.51 32.97 -9.63
CA GLY A 247 24.34 33.27 -11.06
C GLY A 247 22.93 33.70 -11.49
N ILE A 248 21.91 33.64 -10.64
CA ILE A 248 20.50 33.97 -10.96
C ILE A 248 20.06 35.32 -10.34
N ALA A 249 21.00 36.14 -9.89
CA ALA A 249 20.74 37.45 -9.29
C ALA A 249 20.24 38.56 -10.29
N SER A 250 19.66 38.17 -11.45
CA SER A 250 19.13 39.09 -12.41
C SER A 250 17.62 39.40 -12.27
N THR A 251 16.95 38.89 -11.24
CA THR A 251 15.49 39.06 -11.07
C THR A 251 15.07 39.95 -9.90
N GLY A 252 15.92 40.88 -9.46
CA GLY A 252 15.51 42.01 -8.60
C GLY A 252 14.84 41.69 -7.26
N LEU A 253 14.90 40.44 -6.78
CA LEU A 253 14.47 40.10 -5.43
C LEU A 253 15.62 40.37 -4.46
N ASN A 254 15.40 41.24 -3.49
CA ASN A 254 16.34 41.61 -2.46
C ASN A 254 17.03 40.39 -1.85
N GLN A 255 18.35 40.49 -1.73
CA GLN A 255 19.16 39.53 -0.96
C GLN A 255 18.58 39.45 0.46
N VAL A 256 17.79 38.47 0.74
CA VAL A 256 17.54 38.04 2.12
C VAL A 256 18.86 37.41 2.57
N GLU A 257 19.52 37.99 3.57
CA GLU A 257 20.66 37.39 4.22
C GLU A 257 20.21 36.05 4.84
N LEU A 258 20.40 34.96 4.12
CA LEU A 258 20.07 33.59 4.55
C LEU A 258 21.12 33.02 5.51
N ASN A 259 21.90 33.88 6.16
CA ASN A 259 23.06 33.49 6.98
C ASN A 259 22.73 32.64 8.21
N ASP A 260 21.46 32.57 8.63
CA ASP A 260 21.03 31.76 9.79
C ASP A 260 20.04 30.64 9.46
N TYR A 261 19.67 30.44 8.19
CA TYR A 261 18.79 29.33 7.81
C TYR A 261 19.59 28.04 7.61
N ARG A 262 19.80 27.31 8.70
CA ARG A 262 20.21 25.89 8.57
C ARG A 262 19.02 25.08 8.11
N PRO A 263 19.16 24.28 7.03
CA PRO A 263 18.11 23.35 6.67
C PRO A 263 17.89 22.40 7.85
N MET A 264 16.62 22.16 8.17
CA MET A 264 16.21 21.21 9.22
C MET A 264 16.88 19.83 8.99
N ASP A 265 17.11 19.09 10.06
CA ASP A 265 17.84 17.82 10.05
C ASP A 265 17.19 16.76 9.18
N GLY A 266 17.67 16.57 7.95
CA GLY A 266 17.21 15.50 7.05
C GLY A 266 16.55 15.96 5.76
N ARG A 267 16.40 15.00 4.84
CA ARG A 267 15.82 15.20 3.51
C ARG A 267 14.30 15.24 3.56
N PHE A 268 13.72 15.96 2.62
CA PHE A 268 12.27 16.02 2.43
C PHE A 268 11.69 14.60 2.22
N PRO A 269 10.56 14.24 2.86
CA PRO A 269 9.96 12.92 2.72
C PRO A 269 9.51 12.65 1.28
N SER A 270 9.77 11.44 0.81
CA SER A 270 9.36 10.96 -0.51
C SER A 270 8.00 10.25 -0.43
N ASN A 271 7.26 10.25 -1.54
CA ASN A 271 6.09 9.39 -1.71
C ASN A 271 6.45 7.92 -2.03
N THR A 272 7.71 7.54 -1.92
CA THR A 272 8.19 6.16 -2.09
C THR A 272 8.90 5.69 -0.85
N LEU A 273 8.46 4.56 -0.30
CA LEU A 273 9.00 3.90 0.88
C LEU A 273 9.56 2.54 0.49
N PHE A 274 10.52 2.04 1.25
CA PHE A 274 11.17 0.75 0.97
C PHE A 274 11.12 -0.17 2.18
N ASP A 275 11.10 -1.49 1.93
CA ASP A 275 11.57 -2.45 2.92
C ASP A 275 13.11 -2.60 2.83
N ASN A 276 13.70 -3.28 3.81
CA ASN A 276 15.15 -3.47 3.85
C ASN A 276 15.69 -4.27 2.65
N GLU A 277 14.91 -5.19 2.09
CA GLU A 277 15.37 -6.01 0.97
C GLU A 277 15.37 -5.21 -0.33
N ALA A 278 14.34 -4.40 -0.57
CA ALA A 278 14.30 -3.51 -1.71
C ALA A 278 15.37 -2.40 -1.61
N ALA A 279 15.58 -1.85 -0.40
CA ALA A 279 16.60 -0.82 -0.15
C ALA A 279 18.03 -1.29 -0.43
N LYS A 280 18.37 -2.57 -0.17
CA LYS A 280 19.69 -3.13 -0.50
C LYS A 280 20.07 -2.97 -1.98
N GLY A 281 19.07 -3.07 -2.87
CA GLY A 281 19.28 -2.90 -4.32
C GLY A 281 19.67 -1.48 -4.72
N LEU A 282 19.31 -0.48 -3.92
CA LEU A 282 19.59 0.93 -4.17
C LEU A 282 21.01 1.36 -3.72
N LYS A 283 21.71 0.54 -2.93
CA LYS A 283 23.03 0.86 -2.36
C LYS A 283 23.00 2.23 -1.65
N GLU A 284 23.91 3.14 -2.01
CA GLU A 284 24.00 4.49 -1.44
C GLU A 284 22.72 5.33 -1.68
N ASN A 285 21.97 5.06 -2.75
CA ASN A 285 20.74 5.79 -3.05
C ASN A 285 19.60 5.48 -2.08
N SER A 286 19.68 4.42 -1.28
CA SER A 286 18.69 4.11 -0.23
C SER A 286 18.54 5.24 0.79
N ARG A 287 19.58 6.05 0.99
CA ARG A 287 19.58 7.23 1.87
C ARG A 287 18.56 8.32 1.52
N PHE A 288 18.00 8.30 0.31
CA PHE A 288 16.97 9.24 -0.11
C PHE A 288 15.54 8.85 0.31
N PHE A 289 15.36 7.65 0.86
CA PHE A 289 14.05 7.08 1.10
C PHE A 289 13.91 6.56 2.52
N TYR A 290 12.69 6.67 3.05
CA TYR A 290 12.35 6.00 4.31
C TYR A 290 12.37 4.49 4.13
N THR A 291 13.09 3.80 5.01
CA THR A 291 13.22 2.34 4.99
C THR A 291 12.71 1.76 6.31
N ALA A 292 11.71 0.89 6.23
CA ALA A 292 11.13 0.25 7.41
C ALA A 292 11.60 -1.18 7.60
N LYS A 293 11.80 -1.59 8.86
CA LYS A 293 12.13 -2.98 9.24
C LYS A 293 10.86 -3.74 9.59
N ALA A 294 10.49 -4.74 8.78
CA ALA A 294 9.48 -5.72 9.14
C ALA A 294 10.15 -6.96 9.77
N SER A 295 10.01 -7.19 11.08
CA SER A 295 10.52 -8.40 11.73
C SER A 295 9.44 -9.50 11.81
N LYS A 296 9.86 -10.78 11.82
CA LYS A 296 8.93 -11.89 12.08
C LYS A 296 8.33 -11.80 13.47
N ALA A 297 9.12 -11.37 14.45
CA ALA A 297 8.69 -11.21 15.84
C ALA A 297 7.58 -10.15 15.96
N GLU A 298 7.72 -9.02 15.26
CA GLU A 298 6.71 -7.96 15.23
C GLU A 298 5.36 -8.44 14.72
N ARG A 299 5.34 -9.21 13.61
CA ARG A 299 4.10 -9.74 13.01
C ARG A 299 3.36 -10.73 13.90
N SER A 300 4.05 -11.39 14.84
CA SER A 300 3.49 -12.41 15.73
C SER A 300 3.41 -11.95 17.18
N ALA A 301 3.78 -10.69 17.47
CA ALA A 301 3.78 -10.15 18.82
C ALA A 301 2.37 -10.16 19.44
N GLY A 302 2.23 -10.76 20.60
CA GLY A 302 0.96 -10.89 21.32
C GLY A 302 0.00 -11.96 20.78
N LEU A 303 0.38 -12.74 19.77
CA LEU A 303 -0.47 -13.77 19.16
C LEU A 303 0.00 -15.21 19.40
N GLU A 304 1.04 -15.43 20.19
CA GLU A 304 1.58 -16.76 20.60
C GLU A 304 1.66 -17.78 19.44
N GLY A 305 2.05 -17.33 18.25
CA GLY A 305 2.10 -18.17 17.05
C GLY A 305 0.79 -18.37 16.31
N LEU A 306 -0.31 -17.76 16.76
CA LEU A 306 -1.64 -17.84 16.12
C LEU A 306 -1.82 -16.90 14.94
N ASN A 307 -0.83 -16.06 14.61
CA ASN A 307 -0.93 -15.19 13.45
C ASN A 307 -0.92 -16.02 12.15
N ILE A 308 -2.10 -16.15 11.55
CA ILE A 308 -2.33 -16.79 10.25
C ILE A 308 -2.35 -15.79 9.10
N HIS A 309 -2.33 -14.47 9.37
CA HIS A 309 -2.41 -13.44 8.35
C HIS A 309 -1.04 -13.21 7.69
N PRO A 310 -0.90 -13.43 6.37
CA PRO A 310 0.40 -13.39 5.69
C PRO A 310 0.95 -11.97 5.47
N THR A 311 0.10 -10.93 5.53
CA THR A 311 0.40 -9.57 5.06
C THR A 311 0.13 -8.49 6.11
N VAL A 312 0.51 -8.73 7.37
CA VAL A 312 0.44 -7.70 8.41
C VAL A 312 1.40 -6.57 8.05
N LYS A 313 0.92 -5.32 8.07
CA LYS A 313 1.73 -4.13 7.78
C LYS A 313 2.78 -3.92 8.88
N PRO A 314 4.02 -3.55 8.52
CA PRO A 314 5.06 -3.20 9.51
C PRO A 314 4.62 -2.00 10.36
N ILE A 315 4.76 -2.12 11.67
CA ILE A 315 4.40 -1.05 12.63
C ILE A 315 5.16 0.25 12.32
N GLU A 316 6.42 0.15 11.92
CA GLU A 316 7.25 1.31 11.57
C GLU A 316 6.69 2.11 10.39
N ILE A 317 6.18 1.43 9.35
CA ILE A 317 5.50 2.10 8.22
C ILE A 317 4.23 2.79 8.73
N MET A 318 3.41 2.09 9.50
CA MET A 318 2.16 2.64 10.04
C MET A 318 2.42 3.85 10.94
N ARG A 319 3.46 3.80 11.78
CA ARG A 319 3.89 4.94 12.62
C ARG A 319 4.36 6.13 11.78
N TYR A 320 5.19 5.88 10.77
CA TYR A 320 5.67 6.93 9.87
C TYR A 320 4.53 7.61 9.13
N LEU A 321 3.65 6.83 8.53
CA LEU A 321 2.49 7.32 7.77
C LEU A 321 1.49 8.05 8.67
N SER A 322 1.22 7.53 9.87
CA SER A 322 0.37 8.21 10.86
C SER A 322 0.96 9.55 11.29
N ARG A 323 2.27 9.61 11.55
CA ARG A 323 2.97 10.86 11.89
C ARG A 323 2.91 11.89 10.78
N LEU A 324 2.96 11.45 9.54
CA LEU A 324 2.94 12.34 8.36
C LEU A 324 1.63 13.12 8.25
N ILE A 325 0.50 12.48 8.52
CA ILE A 325 -0.83 13.05 8.23
C ILE A 325 -1.63 13.47 9.46
N THR A 326 -1.17 13.13 10.67
CA THR A 326 -1.93 13.37 11.90
C THR A 326 -1.28 14.50 12.71
N PRO A 327 -2.04 15.52 13.15
CA PRO A 327 -1.52 16.52 14.05
C PRO A 327 -1.16 15.95 15.42
N PRO A 328 -0.33 16.63 16.23
CA PRO A 328 -0.05 16.21 17.60
C PRO A 328 -1.34 15.97 18.41
N ASN A 329 -1.42 14.82 19.10
CA ASN A 329 -2.58 14.38 19.88
C ASN A 329 -3.88 14.20 19.08
N GLY A 330 -3.79 14.13 17.74
CA GLY A 330 -4.94 13.90 16.88
C GLY A 330 -5.49 12.48 16.95
N ILE A 331 -6.77 12.32 16.63
CA ILE A 331 -7.48 11.05 16.59
C ILE A 331 -7.37 10.45 15.19
N ILE A 332 -6.86 9.21 15.12
CA ILE A 332 -6.77 8.43 13.88
C ILE A 332 -7.90 7.42 13.83
N LEU A 333 -8.61 7.36 12.73
CA LEU A 333 -9.59 6.31 12.45
C LEU A 333 -8.91 5.18 11.66
N GLU A 334 -9.11 3.94 12.11
CA GLU A 334 -8.80 2.70 11.40
C GLU A 334 -10.06 1.82 11.38
N PRO A 335 -10.85 1.81 10.30
CA PRO A 335 -12.17 1.17 10.28
C PRO A 335 -12.16 -0.23 9.65
N SER A 336 -11.01 -0.88 9.43
CA SER A 336 -10.92 -2.19 8.75
C SER A 336 -10.44 -3.33 9.62
#